data_8ce9738090c42e3972857f849838d94d
#
_entry.id   8ce9738090c42e3972857f849838d94d
#
_cell.length_a   1.000
_cell.length_b   1.000
_cell.length_c   1.000
_cell.angle_alpha   90.00
_cell.angle_beta   90.00
_cell.angle_gamma   90.00
#
_symmetry.space_group_name_H-M   'P 1'
#
loop_
_entity.id
_entity.type
_entity.pdbx_description
1 polymer ?
#
loop_
_entity_poly.entity_id
_entity_poly.type
_entity_poly.pdbx_seq_one_letter_code
_entity_poly.pdbx_strand_id
1 'polypeptide(L)'
;MPLLSRLKPQPTPPSAAPGTPKTTLSVNINKVALLRNTRHVDLPSVSRAAELCLQAGAQGITVHPRPDARHIRPDDVYEISALMKEWPHCEFNIEGNPFQNLMHFVRDLSARGLPLHQCTFVPDSADQFTSDHGWTFPDDAERLQPLIEQAHARGVRVSLFMDPVPEAMAAAKAIGADRVEFYTESYAQAIPAQKDKALSRFVEAARAAAAINLGVNAGHDLNRENLSAFLRAVPGVLEVSIGHALIADALELGYAAAVKDYLRCIDEAFLPLFPVSPVHAAVPGAAAR
;
A
#
# COMPACT_ATOMS: atom_id res chain seq x y z
N MET A 1 39.23 1.31 -9.61
CA MET A 1 38.51 0.74 -8.49
C MET A 1 37.62 -0.38 -9.04
N PRO A 2 37.69 -1.63 -8.55
CA PRO A 2 36.96 -2.75 -9.13
C PRO A 2 35.48 -2.64 -8.84
N LEU A 3 34.65 -2.83 -9.87
CA LEU A 3 33.21 -3.01 -9.79
C LEU A 3 32.93 -4.25 -8.91
N LEU A 4 32.39 -4.02 -7.73
CA LEU A 4 31.74 -5.07 -6.94
C LEU A 4 30.54 -5.58 -7.75
N SER A 5 30.64 -6.82 -8.22
CA SER A 5 29.55 -7.52 -8.89
C SER A 5 28.31 -7.53 -7.98
N ARG A 6 27.24 -6.89 -8.45
CA ARG A 6 25.95 -6.86 -7.79
C ARG A 6 25.36 -8.28 -7.83
N LEU A 7 25.56 -9.05 -6.78
CA LEU A 7 24.74 -10.24 -6.53
C LEU A 7 23.32 -9.77 -6.21
N LYS A 8 22.40 -10.00 -7.14
CA LYS A 8 20.97 -9.79 -6.88
C LYS A 8 20.54 -10.85 -5.85
N PRO A 9 20.11 -10.48 -4.63
CA PRO A 9 19.49 -11.45 -3.76
C PRO A 9 18.15 -11.84 -4.41
N GLN A 10 17.95 -13.12 -4.64
CA GLN A 10 16.66 -13.66 -5.05
C GLN A 10 15.71 -13.48 -3.85
N PRO A 11 14.52 -12.87 -4.03
CA PRO A 11 13.54 -12.84 -2.97
C PRO A 11 13.13 -14.28 -2.64
N THR A 12 13.31 -14.69 -1.40
CA THR A 12 12.77 -15.95 -0.90
C THR A 12 11.25 -15.83 -0.88
N PRO A 13 10.50 -16.69 -1.60
CA PRO A 13 9.05 -16.63 -1.55
C PRO A 13 8.60 -16.90 -0.11
N PRO A 14 7.67 -16.11 0.45
CA PRO A 14 7.15 -16.35 1.78
C PRO A 14 6.40 -17.68 1.80
N SER A 15 6.73 -18.53 2.77
CA SER A 15 5.98 -19.74 3.09
C SER A 15 4.64 -19.30 3.72
N ALA A 16 3.59 -19.21 2.90
CA ALA A 16 2.24 -18.94 3.37
C ALA A 16 1.51 -20.27 3.60
N ALA A 17 0.79 -20.38 4.72
CA ALA A 17 -0.22 -21.41 4.91
C ALA A 17 -1.31 -21.28 3.84
N PRO A 18 -1.90 -22.38 3.34
CA PRO A 18 -2.86 -22.33 2.26
C PRO A 18 -4.16 -21.67 2.73
N GLY A 19 -4.51 -20.51 2.14
CA GLY A 19 -5.87 -20.03 2.21
C GLY A 19 -6.13 -18.53 2.36
N THR A 20 -5.22 -17.73 2.90
CA THR A 20 -5.44 -16.27 3.02
C THR A 20 -4.35 -15.51 2.25
N PRO A 21 -4.70 -14.59 1.34
CA PRO A 21 -3.69 -13.76 0.72
C PRO A 21 -3.02 -12.93 1.82
N LYS A 22 -1.68 -13.01 1.89
CA LYS A 22 -0.88 -12.23 2.83
C LYS A 22 -0.92 -10.77 2.42
N THR A 23 -1.16 -9.86 3.35
CA THR A 23 -1.07 -8.42 3.11
C THR A 23 0.32 -8.04 2.58
N THR A 24 0.36 -7.30 1.47
CA THR A 24 1.61 -6.81 0.88
C THR A 24 1.98 -5.42 1.41
N LEU A 25 3.28 -5.13 1.44
CA LEU A 25 3.81 -3.80 1.77
C LEU A 25 4.18 -3.06 0.49
N SER A 26 3.47 -1.96 0.20
CA SER A 26 3.87 -0.96 -0.77
C SER A 26 4.52 0.22 -0.04
N VAL A 27 5.74 0.58 -0.43
CA VAL A 27 6.44 1.72 0.18
C VAL A 27 6.15 2.99 -0.60
N ASN A 28 5.47 3.94 0.05
CA ASN A 28 5.23 5.26 -0.52
C ASN A 28 6.46 6.15 -0.29
N ILE A 29 7.14 6.51 -1.38
CA ILE A 29 8.43 7.23 -1.35
C ILE A 29 8.31 8.74 -1.52
N ASN A 30 7.12 9.32 -1.40
CA ASN A 30 6.89 10.77 -1.53
C ASN A 30 7.80 11.61 -0.61
N LYS A 31 8.06 11.14 0.61
CA LYS A 31 8.89 11.88 1.58
C LYS A 31 10.37 11.88 1.22
N VAL A 32 10.86 10.87 0.50
CA VAL A 32 12.20 10.87 -0.10
C VAL A 32 12.31 11.98 -1.15
N ALA A 33 11.32 12.06 -2.03
CA ALA A 33 11.25 13.10 -3.05
C ALA A 33 11.09 14.51 -2.44
N LEU A 34 10.30 14.65 -1.38
CA LEU A 34 10.17 15.90 -0.64
C LEU A 34 11.54 16.37 -0.10
N LEU A 35 12.30 15.46 0.53
CA LEU A 35 13.64 15.76 1.04
C LEU A 35 14.59 16.16 -0.10
N ARG A 36 14.60 15.42 -1.23
CA ARG A 36 15.37 15.77 -2.43
C ARG A 36 15.04 17.19 -2.91
N ASN A 37 13.77 17.58 -2.90
CA ASN A 37 13.32 18.86 -3.42
C ASN A 37 13.76 20.07 -2.57
N THR A 38 14.28 19.84 -1.36
CA THR A 38 14.84 20.94 -0.53
C THR A 38 16.17 21.47 -1.05
N ARG A 39 16.82 20.78 -1.99
CA ARG A 39 18.10 21.18 -2.60
C ARG A 39 18.12 20.87 -4.10
N HIS A 40 18.95 21.57 -4.86
CA HIS A 40 19.15 21.35 -6.32
C HIS A 40 20.33 20.40 -6.62
N VAL A 41 20.44 19.30 -5.87
CA VAL A 41 21.54 18.32 -5.99
C VAL A 41 21.06 16.90 -6.27
N ASP A 42 19.75 16.72 -6.50
CA ASP A 42 19.06 15.45 -6.77
C ASP A 42 19.39 14.32 -5.76
N LEU A 43 19.62 14.72 -4.50
CA LEU A 43 19.84 13.82 -3.36
C LEU A 43 18.82 14.09 -2.27
N PRO A 44 18.30 13.03 -1.63
CA PRO A 44 18.46 11.59 -1.96
C PRO A 44 17.82 11.21 -3.29
N SER A 45 18.39 10.23 -4.00
CA SER A 45 17.77 9.69 -5.23
C SER A 45 16.50 8.90 -4.92
N VAL A 46 15.40 9.25 -5.57
CA VAL A 46 14.09 8.63 -5.37
C VAL A 46 14.07 7.20 -5.94
N SER A 47 14.62 7.01 -7.14
CA SER A 47 14.75 5.69 -7.76
C SER A 47 15.66 4.75 -6.97
N ARG A 48 16.76 5.28 -6.39
CA ARG A 48 17.63 4.48 -5.52
C ARG A 48 16.92 4.07 -4.22
N ALA A 49 16.12 4.95 -3.62
CA ALA A 49 15.33 4.62 -2.44
C ALA A 49 14.31 3.52 -2.74
N ALA A 50 13.61 3.60 -3.89
CA ALA A 50 12.70 2.55 -4.36
C ALA A 50 13.43 1.20 -4.49
N GLU A 51 14.59 1.19 -5.16
CA GLU A 51 15.42 -0.02 -5.34
C GLU A 51 15.82 -0.63 -3.98
N LEU A 52 16.25 0.18 -3.01
CA LEU A 52 16.62 -0.29 -1.67
C LEU A 52 15.43 -0.90 -0.91
N CYS A 53 14.24 -0.32 -1.04
CA CYS A 53 13.04 -0.87 -0.43
C CYS A 53 12.65 -2.22 -1.06
N LEU A 54 12.70 -2.34 -2.38
CA LEU A 54 12.45 -3.59 -3.10
C LEU A 54 13.47 -4.68 -2.74
N GLN A 55 14.78 -4.33 -2.68
CA GLN A 55 15.84 -5.23 -2.24
C GLN A 55 15.64 -5.73 -0.81
N ALA A 56 15.01 -4.91 0.05
CA ALA A 56 14.71 -5.29 1.44
C ALA A 56 13.46 -6.19 1.57
N GLY A 57 12.67 -6.36 0.50
CA GLY A 57 11.52 -7.26 0.45
C GLY A 57 10.16 -6.56 0.34
N ALA A 58 10.11 -5.25 0.12
CA ALA A 58 8.85 -4.58 -0.22
C ALA A 58 8.26 -5.18 -1.50
N GLN A 59 6.95 -5.37 -1.53
CA GLN A 59 6.24 -5.95 -2.66
C GLN A 59 5.65 -4.91 -3.61
N GLY A 60 5.75 -3.62 -3.26
CA GLY A 60 5.29 -2.53 -4.10
C GLY A 60 5.98 -1.21 -3.80
N ILE A 61 5.87 -0.31 -4.77
CA ILE A 61 6.24 1.10 -4.64
C ILE A 61 5.03 1.95 -4.98
N THR A 62 4.77 2.93 -4.15
CA THR A 62 3.70 3.92 -4.36
C THR A 62 4.29 5.31 -4.48
N VAL A 63 3.75 6.08 -5.42
CA VAL A 63 4.08 7.50 -5.62
C VAL A 63 2.83 8.34 -5.83
N HIS A 64 2.88 9.60 -5.39
CA HIS A 64 1.79 10.56 -5.60
C HIS A 64 2.35 11.83 -6.31
N PRO A 65 2.40 11.84 -7.64
CA PRO A 65 2.85 13.01 -8.38
C PRO A 65 1.79 14.11 -8.40
N ARG A 66 1.77 14.94 -7.37
CA ARG A 66 0.84 16.09 -7.31
C ARG A 66 1.17 17.10 -8.42
N PRO A 67 0.16 17.86 -8.92
CA PRO A 67 0.38 18.83 -10.00
C PRO A 67 1.44 19.90 -9.71
N ASP A 68 1.61 20.28 -8.45
CA ASP A 68 2.62 21.25 -8.01
C ASP A 68 4.03 20.67 -7.84
N ALA A 69 4.19 19.37 -8.05
CA ALA A 69 5.46 18.65 -7.94
C ALA A 69 6.20 18.89 -6.60
N ARG A 70 5.46 19.15 -5.50
CA ARG A 70 6.07 19.42 -4.17
C ARG A 70 6.95 18.27 -3.67
N HIS A 71 6.73 17.05 -4.13
CA HIS A 71 7.55 15.87 -3.85
C HIS A 71 7.88 15.10 -5.13
N ILE A 72 7.08 14.13 -5.56
CA ILE A 72 7.29 13.36 -6.79
C ILE A 72 7.17 14.29 -8.00
N ARG A 73 8.20 14.31 -8.84
CA ARG A 73 8.22 15.02 -10.12
C ARG A 73 7.75 14.09 -11.24
N PRO A 74 7.30 14.61 -12.39
CA PRO A 74 6.93 13.77 -13.53
C PRO A 74 8.01 12.76 -13.93
N ASP A 75 9.27 13.16 -13.97
CA ASP A 75 10.39 12.29 -14.36
C ASP A 75 10.57 11.10 -13.39
N ASP A 76 10.34 11.30 -12.09
CA ASP A 76 10.40 10.23 -11.10
C ASP A 76 9.43 9.08 -11.43
N VAL A 77 8.23 9.41 -11.93
CA VAL A 77 7.21 8.42 -12.29
C VAL A 77 7.73 7.50 -13.39
N TYR A 78 8.37 8.06 -14.42
CA TYR A 78 8.93 7.29 -15.54
C TYR A 78 10.15 6.48 -15.12
N GLU A 79 11.04 7.06 -14.32
CA GLU A 79 12.24 6.37 -13.81
C GLU A 79 11.86 5.17 -12.93
N ILE A 80 10.91 5.35 -12.01
CA ILE A 80 10.43 4.26 -11.14
C ILE A 80 9.72 3.20 -11.97
N SER A 81 8.83 3.59 -12.87
CA SER A 81 8.16 2.64 -13.74
C SER A 81 9.17 1.83 -14.59
N ALA A 82 10.23 2.46 -15.09
CA ALA A 82 11.30 1.75 -15.80
C ALA A 82 12.08 0.79 -14.87
N LEU A 83 12.37 1.20 -13.64
CA LEU A 83 12.97 0.35 -12.60
C LEU A 83 12.12 -0.89 -12.32
N MET A 84 10.80 -0.75 -12.28
CA MET A 84 9.89 -1.86 -11.98
C MET A 84 9.93 -3.00 -13.01
N LYS A 85 10.44 -2.78 -14.22
CA LYS A 85 10.71 -3.87 -15.18
C LYS A 85 11.71 -4.90 -14.67
N GLU A 86 12.61 -4.50 -13.77
CA GLU A 86 13.56 -5.41 -13.13
C GLU A 86 12.94 -6.16 -11.93
N TRP A 87 11.72 -5.78 -11.53
CA TRP A 87 11.00 -6.33 -10.38
C TRP A 87 9.60 -6.82 -10.76
N PRO A 88 9.47 -7.81 -11.67
CA PRO A 88 8.18 -8.22 -12.26
C PRO A 88 7.18 -8.83 -11.26
N HIS A 89 7.60 -9.11 -10.03
CA HIS A 89 6.75 -9.63 -8.95
C HIS A 89 6.32 -8.54 -7.96
N CYS A 90 6.74 -7.29 -8.20
CA CYS A 90 6.38 -6.16 -7.37
C CYS A 90 5.45 -5.23 -8.12
N GLU A 91 4.55 -4.57 -7.39
CA GLU A 91 3.55 -3.69 -7.97
C GLU A 91 4.01 -2.22 -7.96
N PHE A 92 3.64 -1.48 -8.99
CA PHE A 92 3.76 -0.02 -9.02
C PHE A 92 2.37 0.59 -8.94
N ASN A 93 2.16 1.45 -7.96
CA ASN A 93 0.94 2.21 -7.73
C ASN A 93 1.21 3.70 -7.87
N ILE A 94 0.33 4.41 -8.59
CA ILE A 94 0.33 5.88 -8.66
C ILE A 94 -0.95 6.39 -8.01
N GLU A 95 -0.80 7.23 -6.99
CA GLU A 95 -1.90 7.93 -6.35
C GLU A 95 -2.10 9.30 -7.01
N GLY A 96 -3.32 9.81 -7.01
CA GLY A 96 -3.61 11.17 -7.44
C GLY A 96 -5.06 11.42 -7.79
N ASN A 97 -5.37 12.68 -8.03
CA ASN A 97 -6.69 13.07 -8.50
C ASN A 97 -6.81 12.76 -10.01
N PRO A 98 -7.78 11.89 -10.42
CA PRO A 98 -7.92 11.49 -11.81
C PRO A 98 -8.38 12.63 -12.74
N PHE A 99 -8.92 13.71 -12.18
CA PHE A 99 -9.31 14.93 -12.93
C PHE A 99 -8.13 15.89 -13.15
N GLN A 100 -6.97 15.59 -12.58
CA GLN A 100 -5.73 16.34 -12.75
C GLN A 100 -4.75 15.57 -13.64
N ASN A 101 -3.55 15.34 -13.15
CA ASN A 101 -2.46 14.73 -13.93
C ASN A 101 -2.40 13.20 -13.90
N LEU A 102 -3.10 12.53 -12.97
CA LEU A 102 -3.01 11.07 -12.81
C LEU A 102 -3.30 10.32 -14.11
N MET A 103 -4.43 10.63 -14.77
CA MET A 103 -4.82 9.94 -16.00
C MET A 103 -3.88 10.22 -17.18
N HIS A 104 -3.09 11.29 -17.13
CA HIS A 104 -2.01 11.51 -18.09
C HIS A 104 -0.93 10.42 -17.92
N PHE A 105 -0.47 10.16 -16.69
CA PHE A 105 0.51 9.10 -16.43
C PHE A 105 -0.01 7.72 -16.81
N VAL A 106 -1.27 7.40 -16.49
CA VAL A 106 -1.90 6.12 -16.86
C VAL A 106 -1.86 5.90 -18.38
N ARG A 107 -2.18 6.93 -19.17
CA ARG A 107 -2.15 6.86 -20.65
C ARG A 107 -0.74 6.76 -21.19
N ASP A 108 0.17 7.59 -20.70
CA ASP A 108 1.51 7.73 -21.25
C ASP A 108 2.40 6.52 -20.90
N LEU A 109 2.33 6.01 -19.67
CA LEU A 109 3.04 4.77 -19.29
C LEU A 109 2.57 3.58 -20.13
N SER A 110 1.26 3.43 -20.32
CA SER A 110 0.69 2.40 -21.19
C SER A 110 1.19 2.53 -22.64
N ALA A 111 1.19 3.74 -23.19
CA ALA A 111 1.66 3.99 -24.56
C ALA A 111 3.15 3.68 -24.74
N ARG A 112 3.96 3.85 -23.69
CA ARG A 112 5.40 3.54 -23.68
C ARG A 112 5.72 2.09 -23.32
N GLY A 113 4.74 1.25 -23.02
CA GLY A 113 4.96 -0.13 -22.54
C GLY A 113 5.73 -0.17 -21.22
N LEU A 114 5.48 0.81 -20.36
CA LEU A 114 6.03 0.91 -19.01
C LEU A 114 5.01 0.36 -18.00
N PRO A 115 5.44 -0.42 -16.98
CA PRO A 115 4.52 -1.05 -16.04
C PRO A 115 3.82 -0.02 -15.14
N LEU A 116 2.52 -0.18 -15.01
CA LEU A 116 1.69 0.41 -13.98
C LEU A 116 0.63 -0.64 -13.60
N HIS A 117 0.60 -1.06 -12.35
CA HIS A 117 -0.25 -2.17 -11.91
C HIS A 117 -1.55 -1.66 -11.28
N GLN A 118 -1.47 -0.55 -10.57
CA GLN A 118 -2.58 0.07 -9.87
C GLN A 118 -2.50 1.59 -9.97
N CYS A 119 -3.65 2.24 -10.01
CA CYS A 119 -3.75 3.65 -9.68
C CYS A 119 -4.79 3.84 -8.57
N THR A 120 -4.43 4.64 -7.55
CA THR A 120 -5.32 5.02 -6.46
C THR A 120 -5.87 6.41 -6.72
N PHE A 121 -7.17 6.49 -6.97
CA PHE A 121 -7.85 7.77 -7.17
C PHE A 121 -8.08 8.45 -5.83
N VAL A 122 -7.55 9.67 -5.69
CA VAL A 122 -7.62 10.47 -4.46
C VAL A 122 -8.30 11.80 -4.77
N PRO A 123 -9.26 12.28 -3.95
CA PRO A 123 -10.02 13.51 -4.24
C PRO A 123 -9.28 14.81 -3.95
N ASP A 124 -7.95 14.78 -3.89
CA ASP A 124 -7.13 15.93 -3.53
C ASP A 124 -7.37 17.17 -4.39
N SER A 125 -7.55 18.32 -3.77
CA SER A 125 -7.48 19.60 -4.45
C SER A 125 -6.03 20.10 -4.60
N ALA A 126 -5.81 21.06 -5.50
CA ALA A 126 -4.47 21.63 -5.70
C ALA A 126 -3.92 22.33 -4.45
N ASP A 127 -4.80 22.96 -3.67
CA ASP A 127 -4.42 23.76 -2.49
C ASP A 127 -4.34 22.94 -1.19
N GLN A 128 -4.70 21.64 -1.24
CA GLN A 128 -4.75 20.78 -0.08
C GLN A 128 -3.34 20.36 0.37
N PHE A 129 -3.05 20.43 1.67
CA PHE A 129 -1.72 20.10 2.20
C PHE A 129 -1.41 18.60 2.11
N THR A 130 -2.38 17.76 2.48
CA THR A 130 -2.30 16.29 2.40
C THR A 130 -3.67 15.74 2.05
N SER A 131 -3.75 14.47 1.66
CA SER A 131 -5.02 13.76 1.51
C SER A 131 -5.66 13.62 2.89
N ASP A 132 -6.86 14.18 3.09
CA ASP A 132 -7.54 14.27 4.39
C ASP A 132 -8.99 13.76 4.38
N HIS A 133 -9.49 13.29 3.23
CA HIS A 133 -10.81 12.68 3.06
C HIS A 133 -10.86 11.80 1.82
N GLY A 134 -11.82 10.87 1.81
CA GLY A 134 -12.09 10.00 0.69
C GLY A 134 -13.17 10.53 -0.26
N TRP A 135 -13.41 9.79 -1.36
CA TRP A 135 -14.52 10.05 -2.28
C TRP A 135 -15.87 9.88 -1.60
N THR A 136 -16.82 10.73 -1.96
CA THR A 136 -18.18 10.71 -1.41
C THR A 136 -19.14 10.03 -2.37
N PHE A 137 -19.87 9.02 -1.88
CA PHE A 137 -20.87 8.31 -2.68
C PHE A 137 -22.29 8.58 -2.17
N PRO A 138 -23.26 8.75 -3.10
CA PRO A 138 -23.19 8.50 -4.55
C PRO A 138 -22.63 9.67 -5.39
N ASP A 139 -22.32 10.83 -4.81
CA ASP A 139 -22.09 12.10 -5.51
C ASP A 139 -20.95 12.03 -6.55
N ASP A 140 -19.91 11.29 -6.25
CA ASP A 140 -18.74 11.16 -7.13
C ASP A 140 -18.87 10.03 -8.17
N ALA A 141 -19.90 9.18 -8.09
CA ALA A 141 -20.00 7.96 -8.88
C ALA A 141 -19.97 8.22 -10.38
N GLU A 142 -20.86 9.10 -10.87
CA GLU A 142 -21.04 9.35 -12.30
C GLU A 142 -19.76 9.89 -12.96
N ARG A 143 -19.03 10.74 -12.26
CA ARG A 143 -17.80 11.36 -12.80
C ARG A 143 -16.58 10.46 -12.74
N LEU A 144 -16.51 9.51 -11.78
CA LEU A 144 -15.39 8.59 -11.64
C LEU A 144 -15.46 7.41 -12.59
N GLN A 145 -16.65 6.88 -12.85
CA GLN A 145 -16.84 5.67 -13.66
C GLN A 145 -16.10 5.71 -15.01
N PRO A 146 -16.21 6.75 -15.87
CA PRO A 146 -15.54 6.76 -17.17
C PRO A 146 -14.00 6.79 -17.05
N LEU A 147 -13.44 7.26 -15.93
CA LEU A 147 -12.01 7.28 -15.68
C LEU A 147 -11.50 5.91 -15.22
N ILE A 148 -12.33 5.18 -14.45
CA ILE A 148 -12.08 3.79 -14.07
C ILE A 148 -12.04 2.91 -15.34
N GLU A 149 -13.02 3.05 -16.22
CA GLU A 149 -13.07 2.34 -17.51
C GLU A 149 -11.83 2.63 -18.37
N GLN A 150 -11.36 3.88 -18.40
CA GLN A 150 -10.14 4.25 -19.12
C GLN A 150 -8.88 3.60 -18.53
N ALA A 151 -8.77 3.44 -17.22
CA ALA A 151 -7.66 2.74 -16.57
C ALA A 151 -7.71 1.24 -16.89
N HIS A 152 -8.89 0.61 -16.77
CA HIS A 152 -9.12 -0.80 -17.11
C HIS A 152 -8.79 -1.13 -18.56
N ALA A 153 -9.16 -0.26 -19.50
CA ALA A 153 -8.81 -0.43 -20.92
C ALA A 153 -7.30 -0.49 -21.18
N ARG A 154 -6.48 -0.14 -20.18
CA ARG A 154 -5.01 -0.19 -20.20
C ARG A 154 -4.42 -1.26 -19.28
N GLY A 155 -5.29 -2.11 -18.73
CA GLY A 155 -4.89 -3.18 -17.81
C GLY A 155 -4.46 -2.68 -16.42
N VAL A 156 -4.84 -1.46 -16.05
CA VAL A 156 -4.49 -0.86 -14.75
C VAL A 156 -5.66 -1.01 -13.78
N ARG A 157 -5.41 -1.62 -12.63
CA ARG A 157 -6.35 -1.76 -11.52
C ARG A 157 -6.62 -0.41 -10.87
N VAL A 158 -7.87 -0.16 -10.45
CA VAL A 158 -8.26 1.09 -9.78
C VAL A 158 -8.62 0.82 -8.32
N SER A 159 -7.93 1.54 -7.44
CA SER A 159 -8.28 1.68 -6.01
C SER A 159 -8.87 3.07 -5.76
N LEU A 160 -9.90 3.17 -4.93
CA LEU A 160 -10.48 4.46 -4.54
C LEU A 160 -10.07 4.79 -3.10
N PHE A 161 -9.48 5.96 -2.88
CA PHE A 161 -9.18 6.45 -1.53
C PHE A 161 -10.48 6.83 -0.82
N MET A 162 -10.80 6.17 0.29
CA MET A 162 -12.11 6.25 0.93
C MET A 162 -12.03 6.25 2.45
N ASP A 163 -12.95 6.98 3.06
CA ASP A 163 -13.25 6.81 4.47
C ASP A 163 -13.92 5.43 4.72
N PRO A 164 -13.76 4.83 5.91
CA PRO A 164 -14.33 3.52 6.23
C PRO A 164 -15.84 3.60 6.48
N VAL A 165 -16.60 3.82 5.40
CA VAL A 165 -18.06 3.94 5.40
C VAL A 165 -18.65 2.70 4.73
N PRO A 166 -19.25 1.74 5.49
CA PRO A 166 -19.74 0.47 4.94
C PRO A 166 -20.74 0.64 3.79
N GLU A 167 -21.60 1.64 3.89
CA GLU A 167 -22.67 1.93 2.94
C GLU A 167 -22.14 2.38 1.57
N ALA A 168 -20.94 2.98 1.54
CA ALA A 168 -20.31 3.45 0.32
C ALA A 168 -19.66 2.32 -0.51
N MET A 169 -19.37 1.16 0.08
CA MET A 169 -18.65 0.08 -0.58
C MET A 169 -19.39 -0.45 -1.81
N ALA A 170 -20.71 -0.60 -1.72
CA ALA A 170 -21.54 -1.07 -2.83
C ALA A 170 -21.52 -0.11 -4.03
N ALA A 171 -21.57 1.19 -3.78
CA ALA A 171 -21.50 2.21 -4.82
C ALA A 171 -20.11 2.26 -5.49
N ALA A 172 -19.03 2.18 -4.70
CA ALA A 172 -17.67 2.08 -5.23
C ALA A 172 -17.50 0.85 -6.16
N LYS A 173 -18.02 -0.30 -5.75
CA LYS A 173 -18.01 -1.52 -6.58
C LYS A 173 -18.83 -1.37 -7.86
N ALA A 174 -20.00 -0.75 -7.77
CA ALA A 174 -20.93 -0.59 -8.89
C ALA A 174 -20.34 0.24 -10.04
N ILE A 175 -19.49 1.21 -9.77
CA ILE A 175 -18.79 2.01 -10.78
C ILE A 175 -17.50 1.35 -11.32
N GLY A 176 -17.19 0.13 -10.85
CA GLY A 176 -16.10 -0.67 -11.38
C GLY A 176 -14.81 -0.63 -10.56
N ALA A 177 -14.78 -0.04 -9.36
CA ALA A 177 -13.58 -0.09 -8.53
C ALA A 177 -13.16 -1.54 -8.23
N ASP A 178 -11.87 -1.82 -8.34
CA ASP A 178 -11.28 -3.12 -7.99
C ASP A 178 -11.01 -3.21 -6.50
N ARG A 179 -10.55 -2.09 -5.92
CA ARG A 179 -10.21 -1.94 -4.52
C ARG A 179 -10.69 -0.60 -3.97
N VAL A 180 -10.72 -0.52 -2.67
CA VAL A 180 -10.74 0.74 -1.91
C VAL A 180 -9.48 0.79 -1.06
N GLU A 181 -8.94 1.98 -0.85
CA GLU A 181 -7.87 2.22 0.10
C GLU A 181 -8.41 3.04 1.26
N PHE A 182 -8.48 2.44 2.44
CA PHE A 182 -8.98 3.11 3.62
C PHE A 182 -8.01 4.17 4.13
N TYR A 183 -8.52 5.39 4.32
CA TYR A 183 -7.85 6.46 5.02
C TYR A 183 -7.84 6.18 6.53
N THR A 184 -6.66 5.90 7.08
CA THR A 184 -6.55 5.33 8.44
C THR A 184 -6.26 6.34 9.55
N GLU A 185 -6.25 7.65 9.27
CA GLU A 185 -5.95 8.69 10.26
C GLU A 185 -6.83 8.60 11.51
N SER A 186 -8.15 8.41 11.32
CA SER A 186 -9.10 8.33 12.43
C SER A 186 -8.81 7.20 13.42
N TYR A 187 -8.16 6.11 12.95
CA TYR A 187 -7.64 5.05 13.82
C TYR A 187 -6.29 5.42 14.41
N ALA A 188 -5.38 5.95 13.59
CA ALA A 188 -4.02 6.25 14.00
C ALA A 188 -3.96 7.34 15.09
N GLN A 189 -4.84 8.35 14.99
CA GLN A 189 -4.92 9.46 15.94
C GLN A 189 -5.88 9.21 17.11
N ALA A 190 -6.62 8.09 17.11
CA ALA A 190 -7.57 7.80 18.18
C ALA A 190 -6.87 7.64 19.54
N ILE A 191 -7.37 8.36 20.54
CA ILE A 191 -6.94 8.15 21.93
C ILE A 191 -7.33 6.75 22.41
N PRO A 192 -6.64 6.17 23.39
CA PRO A 192 -6.89 4.79 23.84
C PRO A 192 -8.37 4.47 24.09
N ALA A 193 -9.11 5.38 24.71
CA ALA A 193 -10.54 5.20 25.02
C ALA A 193 -11.46 5.15 23.78
N GLN A 194 -11.00 5.60 22.61
CA GLN A 194 -11.77 5.66 21.36
C GLN A 194 -11.24 4.69 20.30
N LYS A 195 -10.11 4.06 20.55
CA LYS A 195 -9.39 3.25 19.55
C LYS A 195 -10.21 2.07 19.05
N ASP A 196 -10.90 1.37 19.93
CA ASP A 196 -11.76 0.24 19.57
C ASP A 196 -12.96 0.68 18.72
N LYS A 197 -13.56 1.83 19.06
CA LYS A 197 -14.65 2.41 18.28
C LYS A 197 -14.19 2.86 16.88
N ALA A 198 -13.02 3.47 16.79
CA ALA A 198 -12.44 3.83 15.49
C ALA A 198 -12.18 2.57 14.66
N LEU A 199 -11.58 1.54 15.25
CA LEU A 199 -11.24 0.30 14.59
C LEU A 199 -12.48 -0.47 14.10
N SER A 200 -13.59 -0.48 14.86
CA SER A 200 -14.82 -1.17 14.47
C SER A 200 -15.39 -0.66 13.14
N ARG A 201 -15.24 0.63 12.82
CA ARG A 201 -15.67 1.20 11.54
C ARG A 201 -14.93 0.58 10.36
N PHE A 202 -13.62 0.39 10.50
CA PHE A 202 -12.80 -0.26 9.48
C PHE A 202 -13.17 -1.72 9.30
N VAL A 203 -13.46 -2.42 10.41
CA VAL A 203 -13.91 -3.81 10.38
C VAL A 203 -15.25 -3.96 9.65
N GLU A 204 -16.20 -3.08 9.91
CA GLU A 204 -17.52 -3.08 9.28
C GLU A 204 -17.40 -2.77 7.78
N ALA A 205 -16.64 -1.74 7.41
CA ALA A 205 -16.40 -1.38 6.01
C ALA A 205 -15.66 -2.49 5.25
N ALA A 206 -14.64 -3.12 5.85
CA ALA A 206 -13.92 -4.23 5.24
C ALA A 206 -14.80 -5.47 5.03
N ARG A 207 -15.71 -5.77 5.98
CA ARG A 207 -16.70 -6.85 5.82
C ARG A 207 -17.70 -6.54 4.71
N ALA A 208 -18.18 -5.29 4.62
CA ALA A 208 -19.07 -4.86 3.54
C ALA A 208 -18.37 -4.99 2.17
N ALA A 209 -17.13 -4.59 2.05
CA ALA A 209 -16.33 -4.74 0.84
C ALA A 209 -16.11 -6.21 0.46
N ALA A 210 -15.73 -7.05 1.42
CA ALA A 210 -15.51 -8.49 1.20
C ALA A 210 -16.77 -9.21 0.73
N ALA A 211 -17.95 -8.85 1.26
CA ALA A 211 -19.23 -9.46 0.89
C ALA A 211 -19.60 -9.28 -0.59
N ILE A 212 -19.00 -8.29 -1.26
CA ILE A 212 -19.24 -7.95 -2.68
C ILE A 212 -18.00 -8.14 -3.56
N ASN A 213 -16.98 -8.82 -3.07
CA ASN A 213 -15.70 -9.01 -3.76
C ASN A 213 -15.05 -7.67 -4.19
N LEU A 214 -15.07 -6.68 -3.33
CA LEU A 214 -14.30 -5.46 -3.45
C LEU A 214 -13.03 -5.60 -2.59
N GLY A 215 -11.85 -5.44 -3.21
CA GLY A 215 -10.57 -5.52 -2.49
C GLY A 215 -10.39 -4.36 -1.51
N VAL A 216 -9.62 -4.58 -0.46
CA VAL A 216 -9.32 -3.55 0.54
C VAL A 216 -7.82 -3.37 0.64
N ASN A 217 -7.36 -2.14 0.43
CA ASN A 217 -6.05 -1.63 0.81
C ASN A 217 -6.23 -0.71 2.02
N ALA A 218 -5.13 -0.38 2.69
CA ALA A 218 -5.12 0.63 3.74
C ALA A 218 -3.82 1.43 3.66
N GLY A 219 -3.89 2.71 4.00
CA GLY A 219 -2.73 3.57 3.92
C GLY A 219 -2.85 4.80 4.81
N HIS A 220 -1.86 5.71 4.64
CA HIS A 220 -1.67 6.90 5.42
C HIS A 220 -1.07 6.57 6.80
N ASP A 221 -1.45 7.09 7.89
CA ASP A 221 -0.81 7.13 9.21
C ASP A 221 -0.53 5.78 9.93
N LEU A 222 -0.50 4.66 9.20
CA LEU A 222 -0.04 3.39 9.76
C LEU A 222 1.47 3.42 10.02
N ASN A 223 1.87 2.85 11.17
CA ASN A 223 3.23 2.80 11.64
C ASN A 223 3.53 1.49 12.37
N ARG A 224 4.78 1.29 12.84
CA ARG A 224 5.19 0.06 13.53
C ARG A 224 4.42 -0.25 14.82
N GLU A 225 3.81 0.77 15.47
CA GLU A 225 3.09 0.60 16.73
C GLU A 225 1.62 0.20 16.50
N ASN A 226 1.02 0.58 15.37
CA ASN A 226 -0.41 0.41 15.13
C ASN A 226 -0.76 -0.60 14.02
N LEU A 227 0.18 -0.91 13.12
CA LEU A 227 -0.03 -1.74 11.94
C LEU A 227 -0.49 -3.16 12.27
N SER A 228 0.21 -3.86 13.17
CA SER A 228 -0.11 -5.25 13.53
C SER A 228 -1.51 -5.36 14.16
N ALA A 229 -1.88 -4.41 15.01
CA ALA A 229 -3.20 -4.38 15.64
C ALA A 229 -4.32 -4.08 14.62
N PHE A 230 -4.06 -3.16 13.68
CA PHE A 230 -4.99 -2.85 12.60
C PHE A 230 -5.25 -4.08 11.71
N LEU A 231 -4.21 -4.71 11.19
CA LEU A 231 -4.31 -5.87 10.31
C LEU A 231 -4.92 -7.10 10.98
N ARG A 232 -4.72 -7.26 12.28
CA ARG A 232 -5.33 -8.34 13.07
C ARG A 232 -6.85 -8.18 13.18
N ALA A 233 -7.31 -6.96 13.28
CA ALA A 233 -8.73 -6.65 13.47
C ALA A 233 -9.49 -6.51 12.14
N VAL A 234 -8.89 -5.84 11.15
CA VAL A 234 -9.53 -5.53 9.86
C VAL A 234 -9.31 -6.67 8.88
N PRO A 235 -10.36 -7.42 8.51
CA PRO A 235 -10.19 -8.61 7.67
C PRO A 235 -9.89 -8.26 6.22
N GLY A 236 -9.05 -9.08 5.58
CA GLY A 236 -8.91 -9.08 4.11
C GLY A 236 -8.17 -7.88 3.52
N VAL A 237 -7.37 -7.15 4.31
CA VAL A 237 -6.50 -6.10 3.79
C VAL A 237 -5.45 -6.73 2.88
N LEU A 238 -5.46 -6.39 1.59
CA LEU A 238 -4.58 -6.95 0.57
C LEU A 238 -3.23 -6.24 0.51
N GLU A 239 -3.21 -4.94 0.75
CA GLU A 239 -2.02 -4.09 0.65
C GLU A 239 -2.07 -2.99 1.71
N VAL A 240 -0.90 -2.66 2.26
CA VAL A 240 -0.71 -1.43 3.02
C VAL A 240 0.30 -0.54 2.30
N SER A 241 -0.11 0.73 2.05
CA SER A 241 0.74 1.77 1.45
C SER A 241 1.24 2.69 2.56
N ILE A 242 2.52 2.59 2.92
CA ILE A 242 3.09 3.31 4.06
C ILE A 242 4.21 4.24 3.60
N GLY A 243 4.05 5.53 3.89
CA GLY A 243 4.99 6.56 3.47
C GLY A 243 5.66 7.27 4.64
N HIS A 244 4.97 8.22 5.26
CA HIS A 244 5.59 9.15 6.22
C HIS A 244 6.31 8.42 7.36
N ALA A 245 5.64 7.51 8.03
CA ALA A 245 6.20 6.79 9.17
C ALA A 245 7.38 5.89 8.75
N LEU A 246 7.25 5.14 7.65
CA LEU A 246 8.33 4.26 7.18
C LEU A 246 9.58 5.06 6.77
N ILE A 247 9.42 6.20 6.11
CA ILE A 247 10.58 7.02 5.73
C ILE A 247 11.20 7.71 6.95
N ALA A 248 10.40 8.14 7.94
CA ALA A 248 10.93 8.64 9.21
C ALA A 248 11.77 7.57 9.93
N ASP A 249 11.26 6.34 10.04
CA ASP A 249 12.01 5.20 10.58
C ASP A 249 13.27 4.91 9.76
N ALA A 250 13.22 5.05 8.43
CA ALA A 250 14.36 4.81 7.57
C ALA A 250 15.47 5.85 7.72
N LEU A 251 15.17 7.08 8.17
CA LEU A 251 16.18 8.09 8.52
C LEU A 251 17.02 7.68 9.74
N GLU A 252 16.43 6.89 10.64
CA GLU A 252 17.11 6.40 11.85
C GLU A 252 17.78 5.04 11.63
N LEU A 253 17.10 4.12 10.94
CA LEU A 253 17.48 2.70 10.83
C LEU A 253 18.11 2.34 9.49
N GLY A 254 17.93 3.17 8.48
CA GLY A 254 18.17 2.85 7.08
C GLY A 254 17.01 2.06 6.45
N TYR A 255 16.85 2.18 5.11
CA TYR A 255 15.70 1.60 4.37
C TYR A 255 15.52 0.10 4.61
N ALA A 256 16.62 -0.66 4.58
CA ALA A 256 16.53 -2.11 4.68
C ALA A 256 16.02 -2.59 6.04
N ALA A 257 16.42 -1.95 7.14
CA ALA A 257 15.94 -2.30 8.47
C ALA A 257 14.48 -1.84 8.67
N ALA A 258 14.14 -0.62 8.26
CA ALA A 258 12.78 -0.11 8.35
C ALA A 258 11.80 -1.01 7.58
N VAL A 259 12.06 -1.32 6.30
CA VAL A 259 11.20 -2.22 5.51
C VAL A 259 11.02 -3.58 6.18
N LYS A 260 12.09 -4.20 6.67
CA LYS A 260 12.01 -5.49 7.39
C LYS A 260 11.18 -5.42 8.66
N ASP A 261 11.24 -4.31 9.38
CA ASP A 261 10.42 -4.09 10.59
C ASP A 261 8.93 -4.00 10.23
N TYR A 262 8.57 -3.30 9.14
CA TYR A 262 7.17 -3.25 8.68
C TYR A 262 6.68 -4.61 8.18
N LEU A 263 7.50 -5.36 7.45
CA LEU A 263 7.17 -6.73 7.04
C LEU A 263 6.97 -7.64 8.26
N ARG A 264 7.79 -7.50 9.31
CA ARG A 264 7.61 -8.21 10.57
C ARG A 264 6.29 -7.83 11.25
N CYS A 265 5.92 -6.55 11.29
CA CYS A 265 4.62 -6.11 11.83
C CYS A 265 3.44 -6.74 11.07
N ILE A 266 3.55 -6.86 9.73
CA ILE A 266 2.53 -7.56 8.92
C ILE A 266 2.48 -9.04 9.30
N ASP A 267 3.62 -9.73 9.39
CA ASP A 267 3.68 -11.15 9.77
C ASP A 267 3.09 -11.40 11.15
N GLU A 268 3.44 -10.59 12.14
CA GLU A 268 2.93 -10.66 13.51
C GLU A 268 1.41 -10.52 13.60
N ALA A 269 0.78 -9.78 12.68
CA ALA A 269 -0.67 -9.64 12.65
C ALA A 269 -1.40 -10.97 12.45
N PHE A 270 -0.77 -11.91 11.75
CA PHE A 270 -1.36 -13.21 11.39
C PHE A 270 -0.84 -14.38 12.23
N LEU A 271 0.05 -14.12 13.17
CA LEU A 271 0.48 -15.14 14.13
C LEU A 271 -0.64 -15.41 15.15
N PRO A 272 -0.82 -16.68 15.57
CA PRO A 272 -1.74 -17.00 16.65
C PRO A 272 -1.31 -16.28 17.94
N LEU A 273 -2.28 -15.71 18.65
CA LEU A 273 -2.06 -14.97 19.91
C LEU A 273 -1.46 -15.84 21.04
N PHE A 274 -1.57 -17.17 20.89
CA PHE A 274 -0.98 -18.13 21.82
C PHE A 274 -0.15 -19.14 21.03
N PRO A 275 1.05 -19.52 21.53
CA PRO A 275 1.76 -20.63 20.95
C PRO A 275 0.86 -21.87 21.09
N VAL A 276 0.54 -22.53 19.96
CA VAL A 276 -0.08 -23.83 19.98
C VAL A 276 0.93 -24.76 20.67
N SER A 277 0.68 -25.09 21.95
CA SER A 277 1.49 -26.11 22.63
C SER A 277 1.44 -27.37 21.78
N PRO A 278 2.57 -27.99 21.44
CA PRO A 278 2.55 -29.24 20.71
C PRO A 278 1.74 -30.22 21.56
N VAL A 279 0.62 -30.67 21.01
CA VAL A 279 -0.16 -31.76 21.61
C VAL A 279 0.83 -32.92 21.71
N HIS A 280 1.23 -33.29 22.92
CA HIS A 280 1.99 -34.50 23.18
C HIS A 280 1.19 -35.64 22.56
N ALA A 281 1.67 -36.16 21.44
CA ALA A 281 1.18 -37.44 20.92
C ALA A 281 1.43 -38.45 22.04
N ALA A 282 0.35 -38.86 22.69
CA ALA A 282 0.39 -39.93 23.68
C ALA A 282 0.91 -41.17 22.98
N VAL A 283 2.10 -41.59 23.36
CA VAL A 283 2.65 -42.89 22.95
C VAL A 283 1.74 -43.97 23.57
N PRO A 284 1.09 -44.85 22.78
CA PRO A 284 0.31 -45.96 23.35
C PRO A 284 1.28 -46.90 24.11
N GLY A 285 0.94 -47.16 25.36
CA GLY A 285 1.74 -47.98 26.26
C GLY A 285 2.09 -49.33 25.70
N ALA A 286 3.34 -49.69 25.83
CA ALA A 286 3.80 -51.09 25.74
C ALA A 286 3.19 -51.88 26.91
N ALA A 287 2.31 -52.81 26.59
CA ALA A 287 1.78 -53.79 27.53
C ALA A 287 2.88 -54.69 28.04
N ALA A 288 2.89 -54.88 29.33
CA ALA A 288 3.77 -55.82 30.06
C ALA A 288 3.63 -57.27 29.58
N ARG A 289 4.76 -57.96 29.50
CA ARG A 289 4.92 -59.37 29.87
C ARG A 289 6.14 -59.48 30.73
#